data_f752bd248900861e3017b9d0cbb2aa3d
#
_entry.id   f752bd248900861e3017b9d0cbb2aa3d
#
_cell.length_a   1.000
_cell.length_b   1.000
_cell.length_c   1.000
_cell.angle_alpha   90.00
_cell.angle_beta   90.00
_cell.angle_gamma   90.00
#
_symmetry.space_group_name_H-M   'P 1'
#
loop_
_entity.id
_entity.type
_entity.pdbx_description
1 polymer ?
#
loop_
_entity_poly.entity_id
_entity_poly.type
_entity_poly.pdbx_seq_one_letter_code
_entity_poly.pdbx_strand_id
1 'polypeptide(L)'
;MNLKTLALLCATLFCLLGTAHAQTDAGKEALYVKSLAATCANCHGTNGKAVDGSSVGSLAGLDKAYTVAQMKAFKTGTRPATVMHQLSKGYSDAQIETLATYFAAQKK
;
A
#
# COMPACT_ATOMS: atom_id res chain seq x y z
N MET A 1 -26.55 19.63 -43.27
CA MET A 1 -26.21 18.45 -42.49
C MET A 1 -27.51 17.73 -42.15
N ASN A 2 -27.67 16.49 -42.64
CA ASN A 2 -28.93 15.75 -42.48
C ASN A 2 -29.11 15.25 -41.03
N LEU A 3 -30.33 15.25 -40.56
CA LEU A 3 -30.69 14.81 -39.19
C LEU A 3 -30.13 13.39 -38.87
N LYS A 4 -30.08 12.54 -39.86
CA LYS A 4 -29.48 11.17 -39.76
C LYS A 4 -27.97 11.19 -39.53
N THR A 5 -27.22 12.11 -40.14
CA THR A 5 -25.77 12.27 -39.90
C THR A 5 -25.47 12.88 -38.55
N LEU A 6 -26.32 13.77 -38.07
CA LEU A 6 -26.18 14.33 -36.73
C LEU A 6 -26.45 13.26 -35.63
N ALA A 7 -27.45 12.41 -35.84
CA ALA A 7 -27.75 11.31 -34.92
C ALA A 7 -26.63 10.25 -34.86
N LEU A 8 -25.99 9.93 -36.01
CA LEU A 8 -24.85 9.01 -36.04
C LEU A 8 -23.63 9.60 -35.29
N LEU A 9 -23.34 10.91 -35.52
CA LEU A 9 -22.24 11.59 -34.81
C LEU A 9 -22.44 11.67 -33.31
N CYS A 10 -23.66 11.90 -32.85
CA CYS A 10 -23.97 11.88 -31.41
C CYS A 10 -23.85 10.48 -30.80
N ALA A 11 -24.27 9.43 -31.52
CA ALA A 11 -24.16 8.04 -31.05
C ALA A 11 -22.70 7.57 -30.92
N THR A 12 -21.82 7.97 -31.86
CA THR A 12 -20.41 7.62 -31.80
C THR A 12 -19.65 8.39 -30.71
N LEU A 13 -20.02 9.65 -30.46
CA LEU A 13 -19.43 10.46 -29.41
C LEU A 13 -19.82 9.95 -28.00
N PHE A 14 -21.05 9.44 -27.86
CA PHE A 14 -21.52 8.87 -26.59
C PHE A 14 -20.82 7.55 -26.21
N CYS A 15 -20.44 6.74 -27.20
CA CYS A 15 -19.66 5.52 -26.98
C CYS A 15 -18.21 5.77 -26.54
N LEU A 16 -17.61 6.93 -26.86
CA LEU A 16 -16.25 7.27 -26.48
C LEU A 16 -16.11 7.81 -25.05
N LEU A 17 -17.21 8.25 -24.44
CA LEU A 17 -17.22 8.76 -23.06
C LEU A 17 -17.47 7.67 -22.00
N GLY A 18 -17.70 6.44 -22.40
CA GLY A 18 -18.15 5.34 -21.54
C GLY A 18 -17.08 4.46 -20.91
N THR A 19 -15.80 4.75 -21.08
CA THR A 19 -14.72 3.98 -20.42
C THR A 19 -14.21 4.64 -19.14
N ALA A 20 -15.11 5.09 -18.28
CA ALA A 20 -14.75 5.26 -16.89
C ALA A 20 -14.47 3.86 -16.33
N HIS A 21 -13.20 3.48 -16.27
CA HIS A 21 -12.78 2.22 -15.66
C HIS A 21 -13.17 2.28 -14.19
N ALA A 22 -14.27 1.64 -13.84
CA ALA A 22 -14.59 1.35 -12.45
C ALA A 22 -13.42 0.52 -11.91
N GLN A 23 -12.62 1.13 -11.04
CA GLN A 23 -11.56 0.39 -10.34
C GLN A 23 -12.25 -0.77 -9.63
N THR A 24 -11.79 -2.00 -9.91
CA THR A 24 -12.29 -3.18 -9.22
C THR A 24 -11.99 -3.05 -7.73
N ASP A 25 -12.79 -3.66 -6.87
CA ASP A 25 -12.55 -3.62 -5.42
C ASP A 25 -11.16 -4.15 -5.07
N ALA A 26 -10.66 -5.14 -5.83
CA ALA A 26 -9.28 -5.62 -5.73
C ALA A 26 -8.24 -4.53 -6.06
N GLY A 27 -8.51 -3.66 -7.03
CA GLY A 27 -7.62 -2.54 -7.36
C GLY A 27 -7.58 -1.47 -6.28
N LYS A 28 -8.72 -1.17 -5.67
CA LYS A 28 -8.81 -0.24 -4.53
C LYS A 28 -8.06 -0.78 -3.32
N GLU A 29 -8.25 -2.06 -3.01
CA GLU A 29 -7.53 -2.73 -1.90
C GLU A 29 -6.02 -2.74 -2.14
N ALA A 30 -5.56 -3.08 -3.35
CA ALA A 30 -4.14 -3.04 -3.68
C ALA A 30 -3.54 -1.63 -3.55
N LEU A 31 -4.29 -0.59 -3.95
CA LEU A 31 -3.87 0.79 -3.79
C LEU A 31 -3.81 1.19 -2.31
N TYR A 32 -4.82 0.82 -1.53
CA TYR A 32 -4.84 1.05 -0.08
C TYR A 32 -3.61 0.43 0.60
N VAL A 33 -3.32 -0.84 0.33
CA VAL A 33 -2.18 -1.55 0.91
C VAL A 33 -0.85 -0.87 0.55
N LYS A 34 -0.67 -0.49 -0.73
CA LYS A 34 0.52 0.23 -1.18
C LYS A 34 0.66 1.60 -0.51
N SER A 35 -0.44 2.33 -0.37
CA SER A 35 -0.44 3.64 0.30
C SER A 35 -0.07 3.50 1.77
N LEU A 36 -0.61 2.48 2.44
CA LEU A 36 -0.28 2.18 3.83
C LEU A 36 1.21 1.81 3.97
N ALA A 37 1.74 0.96 3.10
CA ALA A 37 3.15 0.55 3.11
C ALA A 37 4.11 1.71 2.76
N ALA A 38 3.67 2.67 1.95
CA ALA A 38 4.47 3.83 1.59
C ALA A 38 4.83 4.70 2.81
N THR A 39 4.04 4.67 3.88
CA THR A 39 4.35 5.39 5.12
C THR A 39 5.65 4.90 5.79
N CYS A 40 6.05 3.66 5.52
CA CYS A 40 7.27 3.05 6.05
C CYS A 40 8.52 3.36 5.20
N ALA A 41 8.31 3.75 3.93
CA ALA A 41 9.38 3.86 2.94
C ALA A 41 10.41 4.94 3.26
N ASN A 42 10.00 6.01 3.95
CA ASN A 42 10.91 7.12 4.29
C ASN A 42 12.12 6.67 5.13
N CYS A 43 11.94 5.67 5.97
CA CYS A 43 13.00 5.14 6.84
C CYS A 43 13.49 3.76 6.39
N HIS A 44 12.58 2.88 5.95
CA HIS A 44 12.88 1.49 5.62
C HIS A 44 13.13 1.24 4.13
N GLY A 45 13.09 2.30 3.31
CA GLY A 45 13.28 2.22 1.86
C GLY A 45 12.02 1.80 1.10
N THR A 46 12.02 2.05 -0.20
CA THR A 46 10.90 1.72 -1.09
C THR A 46 10.59 0.22 -1.02
N ASN A 47 9.33 -0.12 -0.82
CA ASN A 47 8.86 -1.51 -0.61
C ASN A 47 9.55 -2.20 0.58
N GLY A 48 10.06 -1.43 1.53
CA GLY A 48 10.77 -1.95 2.70
C GLY A 48 12.20 -2.39 2.43
N LYS A 49 12.77 -2.10 1.27
CA LYS A 49 14.16 -2.40 0.94
C LYS A 49 15.06 -1.21 1.32
N ALA A 50 15.65 -1.27 2.49
CA ALA A 50 16.60 -0.27 2.93
C ALA A 50 17.83 -0.22 2.01
N VAL A 51 18.41 0.97 1.84
CA VAL A 51 19.64 1.14 1.08
C VAL A 51 20.82 0.51 1.82
N ASP A 52 21.83 0.09 1.08
CA ASP A 52 23.05 -0.49 1.66
C ASP A 52 23.71 0.49 2.63
N GLY A 53 24.12 -0.02 3.78
CA GLY A 53 24.71 0.80 4.85
C GLY A 53 23.69 1.55 5.71
N SER A 54 22.40 1.40 5.49
CA SER A 54 21.36 2.01 6.34
C SER A 54 21.41 1.44 7.75
N SER A 55 21.34 2.32 8.76
CA SER A 55 21.16 1.92 10.16
C SER A 55 19.75 1.41 10.47
N VAL A 56 18.80 1.63 9.54
CA VAL A 56 17.42 1.17 9.65
C VAL A 56 17.27 -0.13 8.88
N GLY A 57 16.77 -1.16 9.55
CA GLY A 57 16.65 -2.49 8.97
C GLY A 57 15.63 -2.56 7.83
N SER A 58 15.92 -3.44 6.84
CA SER A 58 15.02 -3.77 5.75
C SER A 58 13.80 -4.53 6.26
N LEU A 59 12.63 -4.24 5.69
CA LEU A 59 11.37 -4.95 5.95
C LEU A 59 11.07 -5.98 4.85
N ALA A 60 11.64 -5.77 3.65
CA ALA A 60 11.41 -6.62 2.49
C ALA A 60 11.81 -8.08 2.78
N GLY A 61 10.87 -9.00 2.54
CA GLY A 61 11.06 -10.44 2.72
C GLY A 61 11.25 -10.89 4.17
N LEU A 62 10.90 -10.06 5.16
CA LEU A 62 10.81 -10.50 6.54
C LEU A 62 9.62 -11.44 6.72
N ASP A 63 9.77 -12.39 7.62
CA ASP A 63 8.67 -13.28 8.00
C ASP A 63 7.48 -12.47 8.55
N LYS A 64 6.27 -12.84 8.11
CA LYS A 64 5.05 -12.14 8.48
C LYS A 64 4.82 -12.18 10.00
N ALA A 65 4.90 -13.35 10.61
CA ALA A 65 4.62 -13.52 12.04
C ALA A 65 5.63 -12.76 12.88
N TYR A 66 6.90 -12.76 12.46
CA TYR A 66 7.94 -11.96 13.08
C TYR A 66 7.60 -10.46 13.00
N THR A 67 7.24 -9.94 11.83
CA THR A 67 6.91 -8.52 11.64
C THR A 67 5.72 -8.10 12.52
N VAL A 68 4.66 -8.92 12.56
CA VAL A 68 3.49 -8.68 13.42
C VAL A 68 3.90 -8.62 14.89
N ALA A 69 4.69 -9.60 15.35
CA ALA A 69 5.16 -9.66 16.74
C ALA A 69 5.98 -8.41 17.10
N GLN A 70 6.89 -7.99 16.21
CA GLN A 70 7.72 -6.80 16.46
C GLN A 70 6.88 -5.51 16.50
N MET A 71 5.93 -5.33 15.59
CA MET A 71 5.06 -4.16 15.57
C MET A 71 4.18 -4.09 16.83
N LYS A 72 3.63 -5.22 17.27
CA LYS A 72 2.87 -5.29 18.51
C LYS A 72 3.75 -5.00 19.75
N ALA A 73 4.98 -5.52 19.77
CA ALA A 73 5.92 -5.25 20.85
C ALA A 73 6.33 -3.77 20.93
N PHE A 74 6.50 -3.09 19.80
CA PHE A 74 6.68 -1.63 19.79
C PHE A 74 5.43 -0.90 20.27
N LYS A 75 4.24 -1.31 19.82
CA LYS A 75 2.96 -0.69 20.17
C LYS A 75 2.67 -0.76 21.68
N THR A 76 3.02 -1.88 22.31
CA THR A 76 2.86 -2.09 23.76
C THR A 76 4.02 -1.55 24.59
N GLY A 77 5.12 -1.16 23.96
CA GLY A 77 6.33 -0.67 24.64
C GLY A 77 7.23 -1.78 25.20
N THR A 78 6.93 -3.04 24.93
CA THR A 78 7.78 -4.19 25.40
C THR A 78 9.07 -4.32 24.60
N ARG A 79 9.12 -3.72 23.39
CA ARG A 79 10.35 -3.57 22.61
C ARG A 79 10.76 -2.10 22.60
N PRO A 80 11.95 -1.75 23.13
CA PRO A 80 12.45 -0.39 23.09
C PRO A 80 12.78 0.01 21.65
N ALA A 81 12.54 1.29 21.32
CA ALA A 81 12.83 1.87 20.02
C ALA A 81 12.95 3.39 20.11
N THR A 82 13.65 4.00 19.15
CA THR A 82 13.78 5.47 19.07
C THR A 82 12.46 6.11 18.61
N VAL A 83 11.81 5.55 17.58
CA VAL A 83 10.58 6.11 16.98
C VAL A 83 9.48 5.08 16.79
N MET A 84 9.81 3.78 16.56
CA MET A 84 8.82 2.76 16.22
C MET A 84 7.76 2.54 17.31
N HIS A 85 8.10 2.77 18.58
CA HIS A 85 7.13 2.71 19.67
C HIS A 85 6.02 3.76 19.57
N GLN A 86 6.26 4.89 18.92
CA GLN A 86 5.23 5.89 18.63
C GLN A 86 4.52 5.60 17.30
N LEU A 87 5.27 5.29 16.24
CA LEU A 87 4.70 5.02 14.93
C LEU A 87 3.72 3.85 14.96
N SER A 88 4.05 2.76 15.65
CA SER A 88 3.23 1.56 15.72
C SER A 88 1.87 1.77 16.38
N LYS A 89 1.74 2.76 17.27
CA LYS A 89 0.45 3.13 17.90
C LYS A 89 -0.55 3.69 16.89
N GLY A 90 -0.09 4.24 15.77
CA GLY A 90 -0.94 4.77 14.71
C GLY A 90 -1.62 3.70 13.84
N TYR A 91 -1.26 2.43 13.99
CA TYR A 91 -1.81 1.32 13.19
C TYR A 91 -2.74 0.44 14.01
N SER A 92 -3.88 0.06 13.43
CA SER A 92 -4.70 -1.01 13.98
C SER A 92 -4.00 -2.37 13.83
N ASP A 93 -4.42 -3.37 14.59
CA ASP A 93 -3.85 -4.71 14.48
C ASP A 93 -4.10 -5.31 13.08
N ALA A 94 -5.25 -5.03 12.46
CA ALA A 94 -5.53 -5.41 11.09
C ALA A 94 -4.56 -4.76 10.08
N GLN A 95 -4.24 -3.48 10.26
CA GLN A 95 -3.25 -2.78 9.43
C GLN A 95 -1.84 -3.34 9.61
N ILE A 96 -1.47 -3.72 10.83
CA ILE A 96 -0.20 -4.40 11.11
C ILE A 96 -0.12 -5.75 10.37
N GLU A 97 -1.19 -6.54 10.38
CA GLU A 97 -1.27 -7.79 9.63
C GLU A 97 -1.14 -7.56 8.10
N THR A 98 -1.83 -6.55 7.59
CA THR A 98 -1.77 -6.15 6.17
C THR A 98 -0.36 -5.73 5.76
N LEU A 99 0.29 -4.88 6.54
CA LEU A 99 1.66 -4.43 6.31
C LEU A 99 2.65 -5.59 6.37
N ALA A 100 2.53 -6.47 7.36
CA ALA A 100 3.38 -7.64 7.50
C ALA A 100 3.26 -8.59 6.29
N THR A 101 2.04 -8.80 5.80
CA THR A 101 1.78 -9.58 4.59
C THR A 101 2.41 -8.93 3.36
N TYR A 102 2.26 -7.61 3.22
CA TYR A 102 2.84 -6.85 2.11
C TYR A 102 4.36 -6.97 2.07
N PHE A 103 5.04 -6.69 3.19
CA PHE A 103 6.51 -6.73 3.24
C PHE A 103 7.09 -8.13 3.12
N ALA A 104 6.41 -9.15 3.64
CA ALA A 104 6.83 -10.55 3.46
C ALA A 104 6.86 -10.98 1.99
N ALA A 105 5.97 -10.41 1.16
CA ALA A 105 5.92 -10.68 -0.27
C ALA A 105 6.97 -9.90 -1.10
N GLN A 106 7.68 -8.94 -0.51
CA GLN A 106 8.69 -8.18 -1.23
C GLN A 106 10.00 -8.98 -1.36
N LYS A 107 10.70 -8.80 -2.49
CA LYS A 107 12.04 -9.38 -2.68
C LYS A 107 13.07 -8.64 -1.82
N LYS A 108 13.92 -9.40 -1.14
CA LYS A 108 15.08 -8.89 -0.42
C LYS A 108 16.09 -8.22 -1.35
#